data_b0c5163de12cf41cc18c40caa1d295bc
#
_entry.id   b0c5163de12cf41cc18c40caa1d295bc
#
_cell.length_a   1.000
_cell.length_b   1.000
_cell.length_c   1.000
_cell.angle_alpha   90.00
_cell.angle_beta   90.00
_cell.angle_gamma   90.00
#
_symmetry.space_group_name_H-M   'P 1'
#
loop_
_entity.id
_entity.type
_entity.pdbx_description
1 polymer ?
#
loop_
_entity_poly.entity_id
_entity_poly.type
_entity_poly.pdbx_seq_one_letter_code
_entity_poly.pdbx_strand_id
1 'polypeptide(L)'
;IEDGNYQPGEALPRQTDLASEYNTSRVTIQKALDILFNDNLIIRKQGSGTFVSPTYYSALDILSSQYSGTTRLFSGKASVSTKVLNFEIRMPTDEEVDHLGTEASIPVYDVYRLRFLDNVPYELTKSVMPLSVVTNLTKEVAKGSIFSFIENELNLEIGSAVRRISADKATKDDMDYLECQSNDPVLQVTQTLSLKDGRNFEYSHTRHRYDKGSVVVFNKIPSD
;
A
#
# COMPACT_ATOMS: atom_id res chain seq x y z
N ILE A 1 14.30 12.93 2.34
CA ILE A 1 13.53 12.82 3.61
C ILE A 1 13.57 11.37 4.08
N GLU A 2 13.11 10.42 3.28
CA GLU A 2 13.07 9.00 3.65
C GLU A 2 14.45 8.40 3.95
N ASP A 3 15.49 8.84 3.25
CA ASP A 3 16.89 8.44 3.48
C ASP A 3 17.55 9.10 4.70
N GLY A 4 16.79 9.91 5.46
CA GLY A 4 17.29 10.61 6.64
C GLY A 4 18.19 11.82 6.35
N ASN A 5 18.36 12.21 5.08
CA ASN A 5 19.16 13.39 4.71
C ASN A 5 18.55 14.72 5.22
N TYR A 6 17.27 14.73 5.50
CA TYR A 6 16.54 15.82 6.12
C TYR A 6 15.72 15.29 7.29
N GLN A 7 15.90 15.90 8.45
CA GLN A 7 15.23 15.49 9.69
C GLN A 7 13.83 16.12 9.82
N PRO A 8 12.90 15.51 10.58
CA PRO A 8 11.60 16.11 10.89
C PRO A 8 11.76 17.53 11.45
N GLY A 9 11.04 18.49 10.87
CA GLY A 9 11.12 19.91 11.24
C GLY A 9 12.27 20.69 10.60
N GLU A 10 13.18 20.05 9.87
CA GLU A 10 14.29 20.71 9.18
C GLU A 10 13.79 21.50 7.96
N ALA A 11 14.43 22.63 7.67
CA ALA A 11 14.13 23.45 6.49
C ALA A 11 14.70 22.83 5.22
N LEU A 12 13.88 22.72 4.19
CA LEU A 12 14.34 22.38 2.85
C LEU A 12 15.00 23.57 2.16
N PRO A 13 15.96 23.35 1.22
CA PRO A 13 16.53 24.40 0.40
C PRO A 13 15.44 25.21 -0.34
N ARG A 14 15.73 26.44 -0.73
CA ARG A 14 14.80 27.27 -1.49
C ARG A 14 14.50 26.63 -2.85
N GLN A 15 13.32 26.92 -3.39
CA GLN A 15 12.93 26.41 -4.71
C GLN A 15 13.95 26.78 -5.82
N THR A 16 14.59 27.94 -5.71
CA THR A 16 15.65 28.38 -6.63
C THR A 16 16.88 27.50 -6.55
N ASP A 17 17.26 27.11 -5.33
CA ASP A 17 18.45 26.31 -5.05
C ASP A 17 18.23 24.88 -5.53
N LEU A 18 17.05 24.30 -5.21
CA LEU A 18 16.62 23.00 -5.73
C LEU A 18 16.54 22.98 -7.26
N ALA A 19 16.01 24.05 -7.89
CA ALA A 19 15.93 24.13 -9.33
C ALA A 19 17.32 24.13 -10.00
N SER A 20 18.29 24.79 -9.35
CA SER A 20 19.68 24.78 -9.80
C SER A 20 20.33 23.43 -9.57
N GLU A 21 20.17 22.84 -8.39
CA GLU A 21 20.75 21.54 -8.00
C GLU A 21 20.30 20.41 -8.94
N TYR A 22 18.98 20.34 -9.21
CA TYR A 22 18.41 19.33 -10.09
C TYR A 22 18.36 19.73 -11.58
N ASN A 23 18.99 20.84 -11.96
CA ASN A 23 19.05 21.35 -13.33
C ASN A 23 17.64 21.38 -14.00
N THR A 24 16.66 21.94 -13.32
CA THR A 24 15.26 21.96 -13.76
C THR A 24 14.59 23.32 -13.54
N SER A 25 13.34 23.48 -13.97
CA SER A 25 12.61 24.73 -13.80
C SER A 25 12.03 24.88 -12.38
N ARG A 26 11.87 26.14 -11.92
CA ARG A 26 11.17 26.42 -10.65
C ARG A 26 9.73 25.86 -10.65
N VAL A 27 9.07 25.83 -11.80
CA VAL A 27 7.72 25.28 -11.95
C VAL A 27 7.72 23.78 -11.70
N THR A 28 8.75 23.08 -12.18
CA THR A 28 8.91 21.64 -11.92
C THR A 28 9.16 21.36 -10.44
N ILE A 29 10.03 22.13 -9.80
CA ILE A 29 10.26 22.03 -8.35
C ILE A 29 8.98 22.35 -7.57
N GLN A 30 8.24 23.38 -7.97
CA GLN A 30 6.97 23.71 -7.32
C GLN A 30 6.00 22.55 -7.37
N LYS A 31 5.82 21.89 -8.54
CA LYS A 31 4.97 20.71 -8.68
C LYS A 31 5.45 19.55 -7.81
N ALA A 32 6.75 19.30 -7.76
CA ALA A 32 7.32 18.26 -6.87
C ALA A 32 7.04 18.56 -5.39
N LEU A 33 7.24 19.81 -4.95
CA LEU A 33 6.91 20.22 -3.59
C LEU A 33 5.41 20.21 -3.31
N ASP A 34 4.54 20.39 -4.31
CA ASP A 34 3.10 20.26 -4.16
C ASP A 34 2.71 18.79 -3.89
N ILE A 35 3.36 17.86 -4.58
CA ILE A 35 3.19 16.41 -4.33
C ILE A 35 3.61 16.09 -2.90
N LEU A 36 4.83 16.44 -2.50
CA LEU A 36 5.34 16.20 -1.13
C LEU A 36 4.45 16.83 -0.05
N PHE A 37 3.89 18.03 -0.33
CA PHE A 37 2.97 18.71 0.57
C PHE A 37 1.63 17.98 0.68
N ASN A 38 1.10 17.46 -0.44
CA ASN A 38 -0.13 16.68 -0.44
C ASN A 38 0.05 15.34 0.28
N ASP A 39 1.24 14.77 0.21
CA ASP A 39 1.63 13.54 0.91
C ASP A 39 2.03 13.79 2.39
N ASN A 40 1.87 15.02 2.88
CA ASN A 40 2.23 15.44 4.25
C ASN A 40 3.70 15.21 4.63
N LEU A 41 4.58 15.08 3.65
CA LEU A 41 6.02 14.95 3.87
C LEU A 41 6.68 16.27 4.23
N ILE A 42 6.06 17.38 3.80
CA ILE A 42 6.53 18.75 4.06
C ILE A 42 5.40 19.65 4.49
N ILE A 43 5.74 20.70 5.21
CA ILE A 43 4.86 21.83 5.56
C ILE A 43 5.42 23.13 5.00
N ARG A 44 4.52 24.08 4.69
CA ARG A 44 4.89 25.43 4.25
C ARG A 44 4.54 26.41 5.35
N LYS A 45 5.50 27.20 5.78
CA LYS A 45 5.29 28.32 6.71
C LYS A 45 5.43 29.62 5.94
N GLN A 46 4.35 30.40 5.90
CA GLN A 46 4.33 31.67 5.17
C GLN A 46 5.50 32.57 5.63
N GLY A 47 6.26 33.08 4.69
CA GLY A 47 7.45 33.93 4.94
C GLY A 47 8.68 33.19 5.47
N SER A 48 8.57 31.94 5.92
CA SER A 48 9.67 31.19 6.56
C SER A 48 10.24 30.09 5.66
N GLY A 49 9.45 29.57 4.70
CA GLY A 49 9.93 28.55 3.77
C GLY A 49 9.17 27.21 3.87
N THR A 50 9.82 26.18 3.33
CA THR A 50 9.33 24.80 3.33
C THR A 50 10.14 23.96 4.28
N PHE A 51 9.50 23.14 5.10
CA PHE A 51 10.13 22.33 6.14
C PHE A 51 9.66 20.89 6.02
N VAL A 52 10.47 19.93 6.41
CA VAL A 52 10.04 18.55 6.62
C VAL A 52 8.94 18.54 7.67
N SER A 53 7.88 17.78 7.44
CA SER A 53 6.78 17.66 8.41
C SER A 53 7.32 17.16 9.75
N PRO A 54 7.05 17.84 10.87
CA PRO A 54 7.47 17.37 12.18
C PRO A 54 6.75 16.10 12.62
N THR A 55 5.61 15.81 12.00
CA THR A 55 4.81 14.60 12.16
C THR A 55 4.98 13.66 10.95
N TYR A 56 6.16 13.66 10.33
CA TYR A 56 6.49 12.70 9.32
C TYR A 56 6.47 11.30 9.93
N TYR A 57 5.47 10.54 9.54
CA TYR A 57 5.40 9.12 9.85
C TYR A 57 6.18 8.37 8.77
N SER A 58 7.11 7.53 9.19
CA SER A 58 7.89 6.73 8.24
C SER A 58 6.95 5.79 7.46
N ALA A 59 7.42 5.29 6.33
CA ALA A 59 6.67 4.33 5.51
C ALA A 59 6.31 3.00 6.22
N LEU A 60 6.58 2.88 7.52
CA LEU A 60 6.09 1.80 8.39
C LEU A 60 4.59 1.96 8.71
N ASP A 61 4.00 3.12 8.41
CA ASP A 61 2.58 3.35 8.61
C ASP A 61 1.81 2.80 7.40
N ILE A 62 1.04 1.76 7.62
CA ILE A 62 0.45 0.83 6.62
C ILE A 62 -0.41 1.51 5.55
N LEU A 63 -0.85 2.73 5.76
CA LEU A 63 -1.76 3.41 4.83
C LEU A 63 -1.33 4.85 4.59
N SER A 64 -0.28 5.02 3.80
CA SER A 64 -0.05 6.31 3.14
C SER A 64 -1.18 6.57 2.13
N SER A 65 -1.42 7.84 1.77
CA SER A 65 -2.36 8.22 0.70
C SER A 65 -2.00 7.56 -0.64
N GLN A 66 -0.77 7.08 -0.80
CA GLN A 66 -0.30 6.35 -1.96
C GLN A 66 -0.17 4.87 -1.63
N TYR A 67 -1.04 4.06 -2.23
CA TYR A 67 -0.95 2.61 -2.11
C TYR A 67 0.06 2.07 -3.11
N SER A 68 1.15 1.52 -2.60
CA SER A 68 2.23 0.98 -3.44
C SER A 68 2.49 -0.52 -3.26
N GLY A 69 1.71 -1.18 -2.42
CA GLY A 69 1.94 -2.58 -2.03
C GLY A 69 3.14 -2.75 -1.10
N THR A 70 3.11 -3.79 -0.27
CA THR A 70 4.10 -4.04 0.80
C THR A 70 5.55 -4.08 0.29
N THR A 71 5.79 -4.71 -0.85
CA THR A 71 7.16 -4.81 -1.41
C THR A 71 7.75 -3.43 -1.73
N ARG A 72 6.96 -2.54 -2.32
CA ARG A 72 7.41 -1.18 -2.65
C ARG A 72 7.51 -0.30 -1.41
N LEU A 73 6.57 -0.46 -0.47
CA LEU A 73 6.54 0.27 0.79
C LEU A 73 7.82 0.07 1.62
N PHE A 74 8.34 -1.15 1.63
CA PHE A 74 9.54 -1.51 2.39
C PHE A 74 10.82 -1.59 1.54
N SER A 75 10.77 -1.20 0.26
CA SER A 75 11.95 -1.19 -0.61
C SER A 75 13.06 -0.33 -0.02
N GLY A 76 14.25 -0.90 0.15
CA GLY A 76 15.41 -0.22 0.75
C GLY A 76 15.35 -0.06 2.28
N LYS A 77 14.26 -0.52 2.95
CA LYS A 77 14.05 -0.37 4.40
C LYS A 77 14.08 -1.69 5.15
N ALA A 78 13.50 -2.73 4.54
CA ALA A 78 13.45 -4.07 5.10
C ALA A 78 13.45 -5.12 4.00
N SER A 79 13.91 -6.32 4.32
CA SER A 79 13.81 -7.46 3.42
C SER A 79 12.39 -8.01 3.44
N VAL A 80 11.72 -8.00 2.29
CA VAL A 80 10.38 -8.56 2.14
C VAL A 80 10.47 -9.95 1.53
N SER A 81 9.91 -10.96 2.21
CA SER A 81 9.75 -12.30 1.65
C SER A 81 8.30 -12.76 1.76
N THR A 82 7.91 -13.73 0.93
CA THR A 82 6.52 -14.20 0.84
C THR A 82 6.46 -15.73 0.79
N LYS A 83 5.62 -16.29 1.65
CA LYS A 83 5.21 -17.69 1.59
C LYS A 83 3.79 -17.76 1.03
N VAL A 84 3.60 -18.41 -0.11
CA VAL A 84 2.28 -18.68 -0.68
C VAL A 84 1.69 -19.89 0.05
N LEU A 85 0.64 -19.64 0.83
CA LEU A 85 -0.08 -20.66 1.62
C LEU A 85 -1.09 -21.41 0.76
N ASN A 86 -1.86 -20.69 -0.08
CA ASN A 86 -2.75 -21.24 -1.10
C ASN A 86 -2.64 -20.46 -2.40
N PHE A 87 -2.82 -21.16 -3.52
CA PHE A 87 -2.93 -20.61 -4.85
C PHE A 87 -3.81 -21.54 -5.67
N GLU A 88 -5.01 -21.08 -5.99
CA GLU A 88 -5.96 -21.87 -6.76
C GLU A 88 -6.77 -20.99 -7.72
N ILE A 89 -7.40 -21.63 -8.70
CA ILE A 89 -8.37 -21.02 -9.58
C ILE A 89 -9.73 -21.64 -9.23
N ARG A 90 -10.70 -20.80 -8.92
CA ARG A 90 -12.06 -21.20 -8.57
C ARG A 90 -13.09 -20.22 -9.08
N MET A 91 -14.35 -20.58 -8.97
CA MET A 91 -15.44 -19.61 -9.22
C MET A 91 -15.54 -18.63 -8.04
N PRO A 92 -15.90 -17.36 -8.31
CA PRO A 92 -16.10 -16.36 -7.28
C PRO A 92 -17.34 -16.64 -6.45
N THR A 93 -17.36 -16.14 -5.20
CA THR A 93 -18.59 -16.04 -4.40
C THR A 93 -19.42 -14.83 -4.83
N ASP A 94 -20.68 -14.74 -4.40
CA ASP A 94 -21.54 -13.59 -4.71
C ASP A 94 -20.96 -12.27 -4.19
N GLU A 95 -20.35 -12.27 -2.98
CA GLU A 95 -19.68 -11.12 -2.42
C GLU A 95 -18.48 -10.67 -3.29
N GLU A 96 -17.70 -11.63 -3.78
CA GLU A 96 -16.55 -11.35 -4.65
C GLU A 96 -16.99 -10.83 -6.02
N VAL A 97 -18.10 -11.35 -6.55
CA VAL A 97 -18.72 -10.83 -7.78
C VAL A 97 -19.10 -9.36 -7.61
N ASP A 98 -19.76 -9.01 -6.51
CA ASP A 98 -20.19 -7.63 -6.23
C ASP A 98 -18.98 -6.69 -6.09
N HIS A 99 -17.97 -7.09 -5.31
CA HIS A 99 -16.79 -6.26 -5.09
C HIS A 99 -15.91 -6.11 -6.32
N LEU A 100 -15.79 -7.17 -7.12
CA LEU A 100 -14.95 -7.15 -8.33
C LEU A 100 -15.68 -6.59 -9.55
N GLY A 101 -17.01 -6.48 -9.50
CA GLY A 101 -17.82 -6.09 -10.66
C GLY A 101 -17.64 -7.06 -11.84
N THR A 102 -17.47 -8.34 -11.53
CA THR A 102 -17.27 -9.42 -12.53
C THR A 102 -18.51 -10.29 -12.65
N GLU A 103 -18.55 -11.20 -13.61
CA GLU A 103 -19.62 -12.18 -13.74
C GLU A 103 -19.31 -13.44 -12.91
N ALA A 104 -20.33 -14.08 -12.35
CA ALA A 104 -20.18 -15.33 -11.59
C ALA A 104 -19.61 -16.49 -12.44
N SER A 105 -19.66 -16.38 -13.77
CA SER A 105 -19.09 -17.33 -14.74
C SER A 105 -17.59 -17.15 -14.98
N ILE A 106 -17.01 -16.04 -14.52
CA ILE A 106 -15.59 -15.74 -14.73
C ILE A 106 -14.78 -16.24 -13.53
N PRO A 107 -13.87 -17.21 -13.74
CA PRO A 107 -13.02 -17.72 -12.65
C PRO A 107 -12.12 -16.63 -12.07
N VAL A 108 -11.71 -16.85 -10.81
CA VAL A 108 -10.80 -15.98 -10.07
C VAL A 108 -9.58 -16.76 -9.59
N TYR A 109 -8.46 -16.09 -9.49
CA TYR A 109 -7.36 -16.54 -8.65
C TYR A 109 -7.72 -16.27 -7.20
N ASP A 110 -7.58 -17.29 -6.35
CA ASP A 110 -7.64 -17.18 -4.88
C ASP A 110 -6.22 -17.41 -4.35
N VAL A 111 -5.61 -16.36 -3.85
CA VAL A 111 -4.20 -16.36 -3.44
C VAL A 111 -4.08 -15.99 -1.98
N TYR A 112 -3.63 -16.94 -1.15
CA TYR A 112 -3.40 -16.73 0.28
C TYR A 112 -1.91 -16.69 0.58
N ARG A 113 -1.43 -15.60 1.18
CA ARG A 113 -0.02 -15.34 1.39
C ARG A 113 0.28 -14.89 2.81
N LEU A 114 1.38 -15.38 3.34
CA LEU A 114 2.05 -14.86 4.52
C LEU A 114 3.27 -14.07 4.05
N ARG A 115 3.38 -12.81 4.48
CA ARG A 115 4.53 -11.96 4.19
C ARG A 115 5.34 -11.71 5.44
N PHE A 116 6.64 -11.62 5.24
CA PHE A 116 7.62 -11.40 6.29
C PHE A 116 8.37 -10.09 6.02
N LEU A 117 8.71 -9.38 7.09
CA LEU A 117 9.68 -8.31 7.10
C LEU A 117 10.86 -8.75 7.95
N ASP A 118 12.08 -8.76 7.37
CA ASP A 118 13.30 -9.24 8.04
C ASP A 118 13.13 -10.60 8.71
N ASN A 119 12.45 -11.52 8.03
CA ASN A 119 12.08 -12.87 8.48
C ASN A 119 11.05 -12.93 9.63
N VAL A 120 10.45 -11.80 10.04
CA VAL A 120 9.38 -11.76 11.04
C VAL A 120 8.03 -11.75 10.32
N PRO A 121 7.05 -12.58 10.71
CA PRO A 121 5.70 -12.55 10.16
C PRO A 121 5.09 -11.15 10.30
N TYR A 122 4.57 -10.63 9.18
CA TYR A 122 4.09 -9.26 9.13
C TYR A 122 2.60 -9.15 8.78
N GLU A 123 2.18 -9.80 7.70
CA GLU A 123 0.79 -9.77 7.24
C GLU A 123 0.33 -11.08 6.61
N LEU A 124 -0.93 -11.42 6.82
CA LEU A 124 -1.67 -12.43 6.08
C LEU A 124 -2.59 -11.73 5.09
N THR A 125 -2.49 -12.08 3.81
CA THR A 125 -3.32 -11.50 2.77
C THR A 125 -4.02 -12.58 1.96
N LYS A 126 -5.34 -12.52 1.90
CA LYS A 126 -6.15 -13.27 0.95
C LYS A 126 -6.57 -12.31 -0.17
N SER A 127 -6.12 -12.59 -1.39
CA SER A 127 -6.41 -11.78 -2.59
C SER A 127 -7.20 -12.60 -3.59
N VAL A 128 -8.28 -12.03 -4.10
CA VAL A 128 -9.11 -12.62 -5.16
C VAL A 128 -9.05 -11.71 -6.39
N MET A 129 -8.68 -12.27 -7.54
CA MET A 129 -8.43 -11.52 -8.77
C MET A 129 -9.09 -12.21 -9.97
N PRO A 130 -9.93 -11.50 -10.79
CA PRO A 130 -10.56 -12.09 -11.97
C PRO A 130 -9.54 -12.47 -13.03
N LEU A 131 -9.64 -13.69 -13.58
CA LEU A 131 -8.78 -14.13 -14.68
C LEU A 131 -8.92 -13.27 -15.94
N SER A 132 -10.08 -12.64 -16.12
CA SER A 132 -10.37 -11.75 -17.25
C SER A 132 -9.58 -10.44 -17.19
N VAL A 133 -9.10 -10.03 -16.01
CA VAL A 133 -8.34 -8.79 -15.80
C VAL A 133 -6.87 -9.09 -15.53
N VAL A 134 -6.60 -9.96 -14.56
CA VAL A 134 -5.24 -10.38 -14.21
C VAL A 134 -4.96 -11.69 -14.92
N THR A 135 -4.31 -11.63 -16.07
CA THR A 135 -4.01 -12.82 -16.89
C THR A 135 -2.67 -13.44 -16.50
N ASN A 136 -2.53 -14.77 -16.69
CA ASN A 136 -1.26 -15.49 -16.54
C ASN A 136 -0.58 -15.34 -15.16
N LEU A 137 -1.32 -15.05 -14.09
CA LEU A 137 -0.77 -15.07 -12.75
C LEU A 137 -0.39 -16.50 -12.38
N THR A 138 0.83 -16.68 -11.88
CA THR A 138 1.35 -17.97 -11.45
C THR A 138 1.72 -17.97 -9.98
N LYS A 139 1.89 -19.15 -9.40
CA LYS A 139 2.35 -19.28 -8.02
C LYS A 139 3.75 -18.68 -7.83
N GLU A 140 4.62 -18.73 -8.84
CA GLU A 140 5.95 -18.10 -8.79
C GLU A 140 5.84 -16.58 -8.72
N VAL A 141 4.99 -15.97 -9.55
CA VAL A 141 4.71 -14.53 -9.49
C VAL A 141 4.14 -14.14 -8.12
N ALA A 142 3.25 -14.97 -7.56
CA ALA A 142 2.65 -14.72 -6.25
C ALA A 142 3.65 -14.80 -5.08
N LYS A 143 4.83 -15.38 -5.24
CA LYS A 143 5.94 -15.31 -4.26
C LYS A 143 6.62 -13.94 -4.25
N GLY A 144 6.45 -13.16 -5.29
CA GLY A 144 7.00 -11.82 -5.45
C GLY A 144 5.95 -10.72 -5.27
N SER A 145 6.13 -9.64 -6.04
CA SER A 145 5.22 -8.50 -6.08
C SER A 145 4.18 -8.68 -7.18
N ILE A 146 2.93 -8.99 -6.80
CA ILE A 146 1.82 -9.05 -7.76
C ILE A 146 1.60 -7.67 -8.41
N PHE A 147 1.78 -6.57 -7.68
CA PHE A 147 1.64 -5.23 -8.23
C PHE A 147 2.68 -4.94 -9.31
N SER A 148 3.94 -5.29 -9.07
CA SER A 148 4.98 -5.14 -10.10
C SER A 148 4.67 -5.99 -11.34
N PHE A 149 4.11 -7.18 -11.16
CA PHE A 149 3.64 -8.01 -12.27
C PHE A 149 2.52 -7.33 -13.07
N ILE A 150 1.51 -6.78 -12.37
CA ILE A 150 0.40 -6.06 -13.00
C ILE A 150 0.90 -4.84 -13.78
N GLU A 151 1.77 -4.03 -13.18
CA GLU A 151 2.27 -2.81 -13.80
C GLU A 151 3.29 -3.07 -14.92
N ASN A 152 4.26 -3.97 -14.71
CA ASN A 152 5.41 -4.12 -15.60
C ASN A 152 5.24 -5.22 -16.65
N GLU A 153 4.50 -6.30 -16.34
CA GLU A 153 4.32 -7.42 -17.27
C GLU A 153 2.97 -7.36 -17.99
N LEU A 154 1.89 -6.99 -17.28
CA LEU A 154 0.59 -6.82 -17.89
C LEU A 154 0.39 -5.41 -18.47
N ASN A 155 1.26 -4.45 -18.16
CA ASN A 155 1.17 -3.03 -18.56
C ASN A 155 -0.18 -2.40 -18.17
N LEU A 156 -0.71 -2.76 -17.00
CA LEU A 156 -1.96 -2.22 -16.45
C LEU A 156 -1.62 -1.17 -15.40
N GLU A 157 -2.29 -0.03 -15.47
CA GLU A 157 -2.08 1.07 -14.53
C GLU A 157 -3.04 0.98 -13.35
N ILE A 158 -2.49 0.83 -12.13
CA ILE A 158 -3.27 0.82 -10.89
C ILE A 158 -3.79 2.25 -10.67
N GLY A 159 -5.10 2.39 -10.41
CA GLY A 159 -5.81 3.66 -10.34
C GLY A 159 -6.22 4.07 -8.94
N SER A 160 -7.05 3.27 -8.28
CA SER A 160 -7.65 3.63 -6.99
C SER A 160 -7.86 2.43 -6.08
N ALA A 161 -8.10 2.73 -4.80
CA ALA A 161 -8.45 1.74 -3.79
C ALA A 161 -9.60 2.24 -2.92
N VAL A 162 -10.59 1.38 -2.68
CA VAL A 162 -11.58 1.58 -1.62
C VAL A 162 -11.21 0.66 -0.47
N ARG A 163 -11.04 1.18 0.73
CA ARG A 163 -10.59 0.43 1.90
C ARG A 163 -11.53 0.58 3.08
N ARG A 164 -11.75 -0.54 3.73
CA ARG A 164 -12.38 -0.61 5.06
C ARG A 164 -11.33 -1.13 6.04
N ILE A 165 -11.11 -0.37 7.09
CA ILE A 165 -10.18 -0.72 8.17
C ILE A 165 -10.98 -0.98 9.42
N SER A 166 -10.77 -2.13 10.04
CA SER A 166 -11.50 -2.54 11.24
C SER A 166 -10.60 -3.29 12.20
N ALA A 167 -10.97 -3.26 13.48
CA ALA A 167 -10.39 -4.16 14.46
C ALA A 167 -11.18 -5.48 14.48
N ASP A 168 -10.48 -6.58 14.66
CA ASP A 168 -11.05 -7.91 14.78
C ASP A 168 -10.29 -8.71 15.86
N LYS A 169 -10.81 -9.86 16.25
CA LYS A 169 -10.12 -10.81 17.11
C LYS A 169 -9.22 -11.72 16.28
N ALA A 170 -8.14 -12.21 16.91
CA ALA A 170 -7.28 -13.18 16.28
C ALA A 170 -8.05 -14.47 15.94
N THR A 171 -7.91 -14.90 14.69
CA THR A 171 -8.40 -16.19 14.20
C THR A 171 -7.36 -17.28 14.43
N LYS A 172 -7.71 -18.54 14.09
CA LYS A 172 -6.75 -19.64 14.11
C LYS A 172 -5.56 -19.38 13.18
N ASP A 173 -5.80 -18.83 11.99
CA ASP A 173 -4.74 -18.51 11.03
C ASP A 173 -3.81 -17.41 11.55
N ASP A 174 -4.34 -16.39 12.23
CA ASP A 174 -3.51 -15.35 12.85
C ASP A 174 -2.63 -15.93 13.96
N MET A 175 -3.13 -16.88 14.72
CA MET A 175 -2.32 -17.58 15.73
C MET A 175 -1.25 -18.48 15.10
N ASP A 176 -1.61 -19.22 14.06
CA ASP A 176 -0.71 -20.19 13.41
C ASP A 176 0.39 -19.50 12.55
N TYR A 177 0.09 -18.32 11.97
CA TYR A 177 0.95 -17.68 10.98
C TYR A 177 1.50 -16.31 11.40
N LEU A 178 0.75 -15.52 12.20
CA LEU A 178 1.18 -14.19 12.67
C LEU A 178 1.67 -14.18 14.11
N GLU A 179 1.72 -15.37 14.76
CA GLU A 179 2.15 -15.52 16.17
C GLU A 179 1.26 -14.75 17.16
N CYS A 180 -0.02 -14.53 16.80
CA CYS A 180 -1.00 -13.92 17.68
C CYS A 180 -1.39 -14.85 18.85
N GLN A 181 -1.74 -14.25 19.99
CA GLN A 181 -2.45 -14.95 21.06
C GLN A 181 -3.96 -14.96 20.77
N SER A 182 -4.71 -15.86 21.37
CA SER A 182 -6.16 -16.05 21.10
C SER A 182 -7.03 -14.82 21.38
N ASN A 183 -6.57 -13.89 22.22
CA ASN A 183 -7.27 -12.66 22.58
C ASN A 183 -6.64 -11.39 21.99
N ASP A 184 -5.59 -11.53 21.18
CA ASP A 184 -4.96 -10.38 20.57
C ASP A 184 -5.92 -9.69 19.61
N PRO A 185 -5.99 -8.36 19.59
CA PRO A 185 -6.65 -7.65 18.52
C PRO A 185 -5.83 -7.75 17.23
N VAL A 186 -6.53 -7.77 16.12
CA VAL A 186 -5.95 -7.78 14.77
C VAL A 186 -6.49 -6.60 13.99
N LEU A 187 -5.62 -5.88 13.31
CA LEU A 187 -6.01 -4.87 12.34
C LEU A 187 -6.35 -5.56 11.03
N GLN A 188 -7.59 -5.44 10.58
CA GLN A 188 -8.05 -5.97 9.31
C GLN A 188 -8.27 -4.85 8.30
N VAL A 189 -7.72 -5.03 7.10
CA VAL A 189 -7.95 -4.16 5.96
C VAL A 189 -8.64 -4.96 4.87
N THR A 190 -9.89 -4.61 4.56
CA THR A 190 -10.62 -5.13 3.40
C THR A 190 -10.56 -4.08 2.32
N GLN A 191 -10.21 -4.45 1.09
CA GLN A 191 -10.09 -3.48 0.01
C GLN A 191 -10.51 -4.03 -1.35
N THR A 192 -11.00 -3.13 -2.20
CA THR A 192 -11.17 -3.32 -3.63
C THR A 192 -10.23 -2.37 -4.36
N LEU A 193 -9.44 -2.91 -5.27
CA LEU A 193 -8.49 -2.16 -6.08
C LEU A 193 -8.96 -2.09 -7.53
N SER A 194 -8.86 -0.89 -8.10
CA SER A 194 -9.27 -0.62 -9.47
C SER A 194 -8.09 -0.13 -10.31
N LEU A 195 -8.10 -0.50 -11.58
CA LEU A 195 -7.22 0.07 -12.60
C LEU A 195 -7.67 1.49 -12.96
N LYS A 196 -6.81 2.25 -13.63
CA LYS A 196 -7.18 3.59 -14.13
C LYS A 196 -8.32 3.59 -15.14
N ASP A 197 -8.54 2.47 -15.83
CA ASP A 197 -9.66 2.29 -16.75
C ASP A 197 -11.00 1.94 -16.07
N GLY A 198 -11.00 1.83 -14.75
CA GLY A 198 -12.17 1.58 -13.92
C GLY A 198 -12.46 0.11 -13.64
N ARG A 199 -11.75 -0.85 -14.25
CA ARG A 199 -11.93 -2.27 -13.94
C ARG A 199 -11.36 -2.60 -12.56
N ASN A 200 -12.11 -3.36 -11.75
CA ASN A 200 -11.60 -3.89 -10.50
C ASN A 200 -10.72 -5.11 -10.79
N PHE A 201 -9.53 -5.16 -10.21
CA PHE A 201 -8.59 -6.25 -10.44
C PHE A 201 -8.26 -7.08 -9.20
N GLU A 202 -8.55 -6.55 -7.99
CA GLU A 202 -8.31 -7.26 -6.74
C GLU A 202 -9.37 -6.90 -5.70
N TYR A 203 -9.92 -7.92 -5.04
CA TYR A 203 -10.62 -7.82 -3.77
C TYR A 203 -9.81 -8.59 -2.74
N SER A 204 -9.44 -7.95 -1.62
CA SER A 204 -8.53 -8.58 -0.66
C SER A 204 -8.84 -8.25 0.79
N HIS A 205 -8.44 -9.19 1.64
CA HIS A 205 -8.43 -9.09 3.09
C HIS A 205 -7.00 -9.24 3.58
N THR A 206 -6.48 -8.21 4.24
CA THR A 206 -5.16 -8.23 4.86
C THR A 206 -5.32 -8.12 6.37
N ARG A 207 -4.59 -8.94 7.11
CA ARG A 207 -4.61 -9.00 8.56
C ARG A 207 -3.21 -8.77 9.11
N HIS A 208 -3.14 -7.90 10.13
CA HIS A 208 -1.89 -7.55 10.82
C HIS A 208 -2.08 -7.71 12.31
N ARG A 209 -1.07 -8.24 12.99
CA ARG A 209 -1.03 -8.23 14.45
C ARG A 209 -1.00 -6.78 14.97
N TYR A 210 -1.64 -6.52 16.10
CA TYR A 210 -1.83 -5.16 16.66
C TYR A 210 -0.54 -4.35 16.84
N ASP A 211 0.60 -5.03 17.08
CA ASP A 211 1.90 -4.39 17.31
C ASP A 211 2.73 -4.24 16.02
N LYS A 212 2.21 -4.67 14.86
CA LYS A 212 2.90 -4.66 13.56
C LYS A 212 2.27 -3.74 12.55
N GLY A 213 1.11 -3.15 12.86
CA GLY A 213 0.40 -2.31 11.92
C GLY A 213 -0.25 -1.10 12.59
N SER A 214 -0.19 0.04 11.93
CA SER A 214 -0.91 1.26 12.27
C SER A 214 -1.52 1.91 11.04
N VAL A 215 -2.52 2.77 11.26
CA VAL A 215 -3.14 3.57 10.21
C VAL A 215 -2.94 5.02 10.55
N VAL A 216 -2.27 5.75 9.67
CA VAL A 216 -2.13 7.21 9.77
C VAL A 216 -2.94 7.85 8.66
N VAL A 217 -3.89 8.71 9.05
CA VAL A 217 -4.71 9.47 8.10
C VAL A 217 -4.42 10.94 8.29
N PHE A 218 -4.00 11.60 7.22
CA PHE A 218 -3.83 13.04 7.19
C PHE A 218 -5.06 13.72 6.59
N ASN A 219 -5.69 14.61 7.34
CA ASN A 219 -6.81 15.42 6.87
C ASN A 219 -6.42 16.90 6.91
N LYS A 220 -6.56 17.61 5.78
CA LYS A 220 -6.56 19.07 5.77
C LYS A 220 -7.87 19.57 6.34
N ILE A 221 -7.78 20.40 7.38
CA ILE A 221 -8.93 21.15 7.87
C ILE A 221 -8.99 22.42 7.02
N PRO A 222 -10.08 22.66 6.24
CA PRO A 222 -10.24 23.93 5.53
C PRO A 222 -10.13 25.08 6.53
N SER A 223 -9.30 26.08 6.22
CA SER A 223 -9.38 27.38 6.91
C SER A 223 -10.59 28.13 6.35
N ASP A 224 -11.49 28.57 7.21
CA ASP A 224 -12.57 29.52 6.88
C ASP A 224 -12.01 30.79 6.24
#